data_ae1e3bd937360d78e9bd93c0a2e26be5
#
_entry.id   ae1e3bd937360d78e9bd93c0a2e26be5
#
_cell.length_a   1.000
_cell.length_b   1.000
_cell.length_c   1.000
_cell.angle_alpha   90.00
_cell.angle_beta   90.00
_cell.angle_gamma   90.00
#
_symmetry.space_group_name_H-M   'P 1'
#
loop_
_entity.id
_entity.type
_entity.pdbx_description
1 polymer ?
#
loop_
_entity_poly.entity_id
_entity_poly.type
_entity_poly.pdbx_seq_one_letter_code
_entity_poly.pdbx_strand_id
1 'polypeptide(L)'
;MNNKLKYFIYSQNSINTYKSCPTKFKYKYIDKINWKYDDIESREYYDSLKVGSEFHLLCERYFSNIPLGLNEYTNPKFKVWIDKIKNMFPMNKKDNKIYLPEYEVRLNLDGSIITAKYDLIIIDENSIEVWDWKTENVKLEYIKVKDRIQTVVYMFLAKEAVCKIFNLNIDYNNIKMKYYQPQYDDIPIEIIYNERQHELNKSNIIRYIDMINNTNYEKNDNYKYELIKNDKHCSFCEFNKLCNRQDVVYSMLEEDIYEC
;
A
#
# COMPACT_ATOMS: atom_id res chain seq x y z
N MET A 1 10.21 -2.16 25.32
CA MET A 1 9.07 -2.23 24.41
C MET A 1 8.04 -1.19 24.83
N ASN A 2 7.61 -0.30 23.95
CA ASN A 2 6.64 0.74 24.30
C ASN A 2 5.28 0.08 24.58
N ASN A 3 4.74 0.22 25.80
CA ASN A 3 3.46 -0.40 26.20
C ASN A 3 2.29 -0.05 25.26
N LYS A 4 2.36 1.11 24.57
CA LYS A 4 1.34 1.58 23.63
C LYS A 4 1.33 0.78 22.32
N LEU A 5 2.39 0.04 21.99
CA LEU A 5 2.54 -0.75 20.78
C LEU A 5 2.45 -2.27 21.02
N LYS A 6 2.13 -2.71 22.25
CA LYS A 6 2.10 -4.15 22.63
C LYS A 6 1.24 -5.02 21.71
N TYR A 7 0.17 -4.47 21.15
CA TYR A 7 -0.75 -5.18 20.25
C TYR A 7 -0.86 -4.51 18.88
N PHE A 8 0.16 -3.72 18.52
CA PHE A 8 0.15 -3.01 17.26
C PHE A 8 0.37 -3.96 16.10
N ILE A 9 -0.46 -3.82 15.05
CA ILE A 9 -0.33 -4.58 13.81
C ILE A 9 0.36 -3.67 12.80
N TYR A 10 1.55 -4.07 12.40
CA TYR A 10 2.35 -3.35 11.41
C TYR A 10 1.80 -3.58 10.01
N SER A 11 1.83 -2.55 9.19
CA SER A 11 1.48 -2.62 7.76
C SER A 11 2.47 -1.79 6.96
N GLN A 12 2.46 -1.96 5.65
CA GLN A 12 3.24 -1.09 4.77
C GLN A 12 2.94 0.41 5.03
N ASN A 13 1.67 0.77 5.24
CA ASN A 13 1.25 2.14 5.54
C ASN A 13 1.83 2.65 6.86
N SER A 14 1.80 1.84 7.92
CA SER A 14 2.33 2.25 9.22
C SER A 14 3.85 2.42 9.18
N ILE A 15 4.56 1.51 8.54
CA ILE A 15 6.01 1.58 8.37
C ILE A 15 6.40 2.80 7.53
N ASN A 16 5.69 3.05 6.42
CA ASN A 16 5.96 4.19 5.56
C ASN A 16 5.67 5.52 6.26
N THR A 17 4.56 5.59 7.02
CA THR A 17 4.26 6.78 7.85
C THR A 17 5.39 7.07 8.85
N TYR A 18 5.92 6.03 9.52
CA TYR A 18 7.05 6.20 10.43
C TYR A 18 8.32 6.63 9.70
N LYS A 19 8.63 5.99 8.57
CA LYS A 19 9.77 6.34 7.70
C LYS A 19 9.71 7.81 7.27
N SER A 20 8.52 8.30 6.91
CA SER A 20 8.30 9.68 6.50
C SER A 20 8.40 10.64 7.69
N CYS A 21 7.75 10.33 8.82
CA CYS A 21 7.77 11.16 10.01
C CYS A 21 7.32 10.40 11.27
N PRO A 22 8.21 10.17 12.27
CA PRO A 22 7.82 9.54 13.53
C PRO A 22 6.75 10.31 14.31
N THR A 23 6.70 11.64 14.22
CA THR A 23 5.64 12.47 14.82
C THR A 23 4.29 12.20 14.14
N LYS A 24 4.26 12.10 12.79
CA LYS A 24 3.06 11.69 12.05
C LYS A 24 2.57 10.30 12.48
N PHE A 25 3.51 9.35 12.63
CA PHE A 25 3.20 8.02 13.14
C PHE A 25 2.59 8.09 14.56
N LYS A 26 3.17 8.87 15.47
CA LYS A 26 2.62 9.09 16.82
C LYS A 26 1.18 9.58 16.75
N TYR A 27 0.92 10.67 16.05
CA TYR A 27 -0.43 11.24 15.94
C TYR A 27 -1.43 10.26 15.34
N LYS A 28 -1.07 9.60 14.24
CA LYS A 28 -1.99 8.73 13.51
C LYS A 28 -2.27 7.41 14.22
N TYR A 29 -1.23 6.74 14.76
CA TYR A 29 -1.35 5.35 15.24
C TYR A 29 -1.31 5.21 16.76
N ILE A 30 -0.64 6.10 17.49
CA ILE A 30 -0.55 6.03 18.95
C ILE A 30 -1.64 6.90 19.58
N ASP A 31 -1.71 8.16 19.19
CA ASP A 31 -2.69 9.12 19.72
C ASP A 31 -4.04 9.01 19.01
N LYS A 32 -4.09 8.31 17.87
CA LYS A 32 -5.29 8.05 17.05
C LYS A 32 -6.05 9.34 16.69
N ILE A 33 -5.31 10.40 16.40
CA ILE A 33 -5.88 11.67 15.96
C ILE A 33 -6.45 11.50 14.56
N ASN A 34 -7.76 11.72 14.42
CA ASN A 34 -8.42 11.76 13.12
C ASN A 34 -8.62 13.22 12.74
N TRP A 35 -7.68 13.76 11.96
CA TRP A 35 -7.71 15.14 11.50
C TRP A 35 -7.99 15.17 10.00
N LYS A 36 -8.97 15.99 9.61
CA LYS A 36 -9.26 16.28 8.20
C LYS A 36 -9.47 17.77 8.03
N TYR A 37 -8.90 18.32 6.97
CA TYR A 37 -9.22 19.65 6.54
C TYR A 37 -10.51 19.62 5.70
N ASP A 38 -11.31 20.69 5.80
CA ASP A 38 -12.53 20.90 5.00
C ASP A 38 -12.39 22.22 4.22
N ASP A 39 -11.36 22.32 3.39
CA ASP A 39 -11.18 23.35 2.40
C ASP A 39 -11.37 22.78 0.98
N ILE A 40 -11.34 23.65 -0.04
CA ILE A 40 -11.57 23.26 -1.43
C ILE A 40 -10.47 22.29 -1.92
N GLU A 41 -9.21 22.58 -1.63
CA GLU A 41 -8.07 21.76 -2.06
C GLU A 41 -8.09 20.37 -1.43
N SER A 42 -8.47 20.28 -0.14
CA SER A 42 -8.60 18.97 0.51
C SER A 42 -9.76 18.15 -0.05
N ARG A 43 -10.84 18.78 -0.53
CA ARG A 43 -11.95 18.08 -1.19
C ARG A 43 -11.52 17.43 -2.49
N GLU A 44 -10.81 18.16 -3.36
CA GLU A 44 -10.26 17.58 -4.60
C GLU A 44 -9.35 16.39 -4.34
N TYR A 45 -8.51 16.49 -3.32
CA TYR A 45 -7.69 15.39 -2.86
C TYR A 45 -8.52 14.17 -2.41
N TYR A 46 -9.53 14.38 -1.55
CA TYR A 46 -10.40 13.28 -1.11
C TYR A 46 -11.23 12.70 -2.26
N ASP A 47 -11.60 13.49 -3.25
CA ASP A 47 -12.30 13.01 -4.44
C ASP A 47 -11.38 12.13 -5.30
N SER A 48 -10.10 12.44 -5.42
CA SER A 48 -9.14 11.57 -6.12
C SER A 48 -8.96 10.22 -5.41
N LEU A 49 -8.86 10.22 -4.06
CA LEU A 49 -8.82 8.98 -3.27
C LEU A 49 -10.10 8.16 -3.43
N LYS A 50 -11.26 8.82 -3.53
CA LYS A 50 -12.54 8.16 -3.75
C LYS A 50 -12.57 7.45 -5.10
N VAL A 51 -12.06 8.10 -6.16
CA VAL A 51 -11.93 7.47 -7.49
C VAL A 51 -11.09 6.19 -7.41
N GLY A 52 -9.98 6.21 -6.68
CA GLY A 52 -9.15 5.02 -6.44
C GLY A 52 -9.95 3.91 -5.76
N SER A 53 -10.58 4.23 -4.62
CA SER A 53 -11.36 3.25 -3.85
C SER A 53 -12.53 2.66 -4.64
N GLU A 54 -13.22 3.46 -5.46
CA GLU A 54 -14.30 2.98 -6.32
C GLU A 54 -13.78 2.03 -7.40
N PHE A 55 -12.62 2.30 -7.99
CA PHE A 55 -12.03 1.41 -8.98
C PHE A 55 -11.57 0.08 -8.35
N HIS A 56 -10.93 0.10 -7.18
CA HIS A 56 -10.58 -1.12 -6.43
C HIS A 56 -11.81 -1.96 -6.12
N LEU A 57 -12.91 -1.33 -5.70
CA LEU A 57 -14.18 -2.04 -5.47
C LEU A 57 -14.74 -2.69 -6.74
N LEU A 58 -14.58 -2.06 -7.91
CA LEU A 58 -14.99 -2.66 -9.20
C LEU A 58 -14.12 -3.88 -9.54
N CYS A 59 -12.82 -3.80 -9.31
CA CYS A 59 -11.92 -4.93 -9.50
C CYS A 59 -12.26 -6.07 -8.54
N GLU A 60 -12.45 -5.78 -7.24
CA GLU A 60 -12.89 -6.76 -6.25
C GLU A 60 -14.18 -7.48 -6.69
N ARG A 61 -15.20 -6.74 -7.11
CA ARG A 61 -16.47 -7.30 -7.59
C ARG A 61 -16.27 -8.18 -8.80
N TYR A 62 -15.42 -7.76 -9.75
CA TYR A 62 -15.12 -8.54 -10.94
C TYR A 62 -14.52 -9.90 -10.59
N PHE A 63 -13.46 -9.92 -9.79
CA PHE A 63 -12.78 -11.15 -9.39
C PHE A 63 -13.57 -12.00 -8.40
N SER A 64 -14.52 -11.41 -7.67
CA SER A 64 -15.47 -12.12 -6.80
C SER A 64 -16.73 -12.62 -7.54
N ASN A 65 -16.82 -12.41 -8.85
CA ASN A 65 -18.01 -12.72 -9.66
C ASN A 65 -19.30 -12.06 -9.15
N ILE A 66 -19.18 -10.82 -8.65
CA ILE A 66 -20.29 -9.97 -8.19
C ILE A 66 -20.64 -8.96 -9.28
N PRO A 67 -21.93 -8.66 -9.51
CA PRO A 67 -22.33 -7.62 -10.46
C PRO A 67 -21.63 -6.29 -10.19
N LEU A 68 -21.05 -5.68 -11.23
CA LEU A 68 -20.26 -4.46 -11.10
C LEU A 68 -21.07 -3.26 -10.60
N GLY A 69 -22.37 -3.22 -10.86
CA GLY A 69 -23.24 -2.13 -10.45
C GLY A 69 -23.04 -0.83 -11.24
N LEU A 70 -22.42 -0.91 -12.43
CA LEU A 70 -22.26 0.25 -13.30
C LEU A 70 -23.60 0.72 -13.83
N ASN A 71 -23.84 2.03 -13.80
CA ASN A 71 -25.04 2.69 -14.28
C ASN A 71 -24.69 3.98 -15.05
N GLU A 72 -25.69 4.78 -15.39
CA GLU A 72 -25.53 6.02 -16.14
C GLU A 72 -24.80 7.13 -15.35
N TYR A 73 -24.83 7.07 -14.00
CA TYR A 73 -24.14 8.02 -13.10
C TYR A 73 -22.70 7.61 -12.79
N THR A 74 -22.30 6.41 -13.18
CA THR A 74 -20.95 5.93 -12.95
C THR A 74 -19.96 6.70 -13.83
N ASN A 75 -18.83 7.14 -13.25
CA ASN A 75 -17.78 7.82 -13.99
C ASN A 75 -17.40 7.03 -15.25
N PRO A 76 -17.49 7.62 -16.46
CA PRO A 76 -17.27 6.90 -17.73
C PRO A 76 -15.91 6.20 -17.83
N LYS A 77 -14.87 6.74 -17.20
CA LYS A 77 -13.53 6.12 -17.20
C LYS A 77 -13.53 4.72 -16.56
N PHE A 78 -14.40 4.45 -15.59
CA PHE A 78 -14.46 3.13 -14.96
C PHE A 78 -14.89 2.03 -15.91
N LYS A 79 -15.74 2.32 -16.90
CA LYS A 79 -16.09 1.35 -17.93
C LYS A 79 -14.86 0.96 -18.76
N VAL A 80 -14.09 1.97 -19.19
CA VAL A 80 -12.87 1.74 -19.95
C VAL A 80 -11.83 0.97 -19.13
N TRP A 81 -11.62 1.34 -17.87
CA TRP A 81 -10.63 0.72 -17.00
C TRP A 81 -10.97 -0.73 -16.66
N ILE A 82 -12.24 -1.00 -16.32
CA ILE A 82 -12.67 -2.37 -16.00
C ILE A 82 -12.70 -3.27 -17.23
N ASP A 83 -12.97 -2.72 -18.42
CA ASP A 83 -12.90 -3.51 -19.66
C ASP A 83 -11.46 -3.90 -20.00
N LYS A 84 -10.45 -3.07 -19.69
CA LYS A 84 -9.03 -3.47 -19.75
C LYS A 84 -8.73 -4.62 -18.80
N ILE A 85 -9.23 -4.57 -17.55
CA ILE A 85 -9.08 -5.68 -16.59
C ILE A 85 -9.73 -6.95 -17.11
N LYS A 86 -10.95 -6.89 -17.64
CA LYS A 86 -11.65 -8.04 -18.21
C LYS A 86 -10.91 -8.66 -19.41
N ASN A 87 -10.33 -7.82 -20.25
CA ASN A 87 -9.54 -8.29 -21.40
C ASN A 87 -8.25 -8.99 -20.94
N MET A 88 -7.62 -8.50 -19.87
CA MET A 88 -6.42 -9.08 -19.30
C MET A 88 -6.73 -10.39 -18.55
N PHE A 89 -7.87 -10.47 -17.89
CA PHE A 89 -8.32 -11.59 -17.08
C PHE A 89 -9.72 -12.06 -17.47
N PRO A 90 -9.90 -12.74 -18.58
CA PRO A 90 -11.22 -13.25 -18.96
C PRO A 90 -11.63 -14.42 -18.04
N MET A 91 -12.50 -14.16 -17.05
CA MET A 91 -12.93 -15.10 -15.99
C MET A 91 -13.73 -16.31 -16.49
N ASN A 92 -14.08 -16.34 -17.76
CA ASN A 92 -14.77 -17.48 -18.41
C ASN A 92 -13.79 -18.59 -18.84
N LYS A 93 -12.50 -18.38 -18.76
CA LYS A 93 -11.52 -19.43 -18.99
C LYS A 93 -11.45 -20.33 -17.76
N LYS A 94 -11.62 -21.65 -17.98
CA LYS A 94 -11.28 -22.65 -16.96
C LYS A 94 -9.75 -22.73 -16.87
N ASP A 95 -9.16 -21.83 -16.12
CA ASP A 95 -7.80 -21.98 -15.67
C ASP A 95 -7.81 -22.56 -14.23
N ASN A 96 -6.76 -23.26 -13.88
CA ASN A 96 -6.63 -23.84 -12.52
C ASN A 96 -6.11 -22.81 -11.51
N LYS A 97 -6.26 -21.51 -11.79
CA LYS A 97 -5.76 -20.44 -10.96
C LYS A 97 -6.74 -20.04 -9.87
N ILE A 98 -6.20 -19.69 -8.72
CA ILE A 98 -6.97 -19.14 -7.61
C ILE A 98 -6.82 -17.62 -7.65
N TYR A 99 -7.94 -16.92 -7.71
CA TYR A 99 -8.01 -15.47 -7.69
C TYR A 99 -8.53 -15.01 -6.33
N LEU A 100 -7.75 -14.22 -5.59
CA LEU A 100 -8.06 -13.74 -4.26
C LEU A 100 -8.04 -12.22 -4.23
N PRO A 101 -9.17 -11.54 -4.55
CA PRO A 101 -9.27 -10.10 -4.46
C PRO A 101 -9.33 -9.64 -3.00
N GLU A 102 -8.78 -8.46 -2.71
CA GLU A 102 -8.80 -7.79 -1.40
C GLU A 102 -8.33 -8.69 -0.25
N TYR A 103 -7.40 -9.61 -0.55
CA TYR A 103 -6.99 -10.67 0.37
C TYR A 103 -5.99 -10.17 1.41
N GLU A 104 -6.36 -10.31 2.68
CA GLU A 104 -5.50 -9.91 3.81
C GLU A 104 -4.77 -11.13 4.40
N VAL A 105 -3.46 -10.97 4.59
CA VAL A 105 -2.62 -11.94 5.30
C VAL A 105 -1.92 -11.29 6.49
N ARG A 106 -1.65 -12.11 7.50
CA ARG A 106 -0.92 -11.72 8.70
C ARG A 106 0.19 -12.72 8.99
N LEU A 107 1.32 -12.22 9.42
CA LEU A 107 2.47 -13.00 9.84
C LEU A 107 2.95 -12.54 11.20
N ASN A 108 3.24 -13.48 12.09
CA ASN A 108 4.00 -13.19 13.31
C ASN A 108 5.49 -13.27 12.96
N LEU A 109 6.14 -12.12 12.99
CA LEU A 109 7.57 -11.97 12.77
C LEU A 109 8.23 -11.58 14.10
N ASP A 110 8.84 -12.56 14.76
CA ASP A 110 9.56 -12.41 16.05
C ASP A 110 8.74 -11.69 17.14
N GLY A 111 7.46 -12.04 17.26
CA GLY A 111 6.54 -11.46 18.24
C GLY A 111 5.83 -10.18 17.79
N SER A 112 6.16 -9.64 16.63
CA SER A 112 5.46 -8.52 16.00
C SER A 112 4.54 -9.03 14.88
N ILE A 113 3.29 -8.57 14.86
CA ILE A 113 2.34 -8.95 13.80
C ILE A 113 2.45 -7.93 12.68
N ILE A 114 2.74 -8.43 11.46
CA ILE A 114 2.71 -7.63 10.23
C ILE A 114 1.59 -8.12 9.32
N THR A 115 0.92 -7.19 8.64
CA THR A 115 -0.18 -7.47 7.72
C THR A 115 0.05 -6.85 6.35
N ALA A 116 -0.47 -7.52 5.32
CA ALA A 116 -0.67 -6.96 3.98
C ALA A 116 -2.08 -7.28 3.51
N LYS A 117 -2.71 -6.31 2.85
CA LYS A 117 -3.95 -6.49 2.12
C LYS A 117 -3.67 -6.22 0.65
N TYR A 118 -3.81 -7.24 -0.17
CA TYR A 118 -3.51 -7.20 -1.60
C TYR A 118 -4.76 -6.87 -2.38
N ASP A 119 -4.66 -6.06 -3.41
CA ASP A 119 -5.79 -5.81 -4.30
C ASP A 119 -6.19 -7.09 -5.04
N LEU A 120 -5.19 -7.88 -5.47
CA LEU A 120 -5.41 -9.21 -6.01
C LEU A 120 -4.16 -10.08 -5.83
N ILE A 121 -4.37 -11.32 -5.38
CA ILE A 121 -3.37 -12.39 -5.51
C ILE A 121 -3.89 -13.41 -6.52
N ILE A 122 -3.02 -13.82 -7.42
CA ILE A 122 -3.27 -14.95 -8.32
C ILE A 122 -2.29 -16.04 -7.96
N ILE A 123 -2.82 -17.23 -7.61
CA ILE A 123 -2.03 -18.42 -7.29
C ILE A 123 -2.20 -19.40 -8.43
N ASP A 124 -1.09 -19.85 -8.98
CA ASP A 124 -0.98 -20.95 -9.94
C ASP A 124 -0.15 -22.07 -9.33
N GLU A 125 -0.08 -23.26 -9.96
CA GLU A 125 0.68 -24.42 -9.45
C GLU A 125 2.11 -24.08 -9.01
N ASN A 126 2.80 -23.22 -9.74
CA ASN A 126 4.22 -22.90 -9.54
C ASN A 126 4.51 -21.40 -9.42
N SER A 127 3.49 -20.56 -9.28
CA SER A 127 3.71 -19.10 -9.24
C SER A 127 2.69 -18.37 -8.38
N ILE A 128 3.12 -17.21 -7.85
CA ILE A 128 2.26 -16.22 -7.20
C ILE A 128 2.45 -14.90 -7.90
N GLU A 129 1.35 -14.29 -8.32
CA GLU A 129 1.32 -12.92 -8.79
C GLU A 129 0.55 -12.04 -7.79
N VAL A 130 1.18 -11.00 -7.34
CA VAL A 130 0.57 -9.92 -6.53
C VAL A 130 0.28 -8.77 -7.47
N TRP A 131 -0.98 -8.36 -7.55
CA TRP A 131 -1.41 -7.24 -8.37
C TRP A 131 -1.84 -6.08 -7.48
N ASP A 132 -1.52 -4.88 -7.91
CA ASP A 132 -1.84 -3.64 -7.22
C ASP A 132 -2.30 -2.60 -8.26
N TRP A 133 -3.55 -2.15 -8.09
CA TRP A 133 -4.19 -1.20 -8.99
C TRP A 133 -3.85 0.23 -8.58
N LYS A 134 -3.39 1.02 -9.51
CA LYS A 134 -3.02 2.41 -9.26
C LYS A 134 -3.79 3.35 -10.17
N THR A 135 -4.35 4.39 -9.59
CA THR A 135 -5.20 5.38 -10.29
C THR A 135 -4.63 6.81 -10.19
N GLU A 136 -3.40 6.94 -9.70
CA GLU A 136 -2.71 8.21 -9.61
C GLU A 136 -2.50 8.88 -10.97
N ASN A 137 -2.51 10.22 -10.99
CA ASN A 137 -2.35 11.02 -12.20
C ASN A 137 -0.92 11.04 -12.76
N VAL A 138 0.05 10.54 -11.99
CA VAL A 138 1.44 10.41 -12.42
C VAL A 138 1.72 8.99 -12.89
N LYS A 139 2.35 8.85 -14.06
CA LYS A 139 2.76 7.54 -14.57
C LYS A 139 3.84 6.95 -13.68
N LEU A 140 3.63 5.71 -13.24
CA LEU A 140 4.60 4.98 -12.44
C LEU A 140 5.82 4.57 -13.28
N GLU A 141 6.96 4.52 -12.62
CA GLU A 141 8.22 4.05 -13.16
C GLU A 141 8.77 2.90 -12.30
N TYR A 142 9.35 1.90 -12.93
CA TYR A 142 9.94 0.74 -12.25
C TYR A 142 10.88 1.13 -11.10
N ILE A 143 11.75 2.11 -11.33
CA ILE A 143 12.75 2.55 -10.35
C ILE A 143 12.11 3.14 -9.09
N LYS A 144 10.94 3.75 -9.22
CA LYS A 144 10.21 4.37 -8.11
C LYS A 144 9.42 3.35 -7.29
N VAL A 145 8.95 2.25 -7.90
CA VAL A 145 8.07 1.30 -7.22
C VAL A 145 8.80 0.07 -6.66
N LYS A 146 9.93 -0.31 -7.23
CA LYS A 146 10.63 -1.55 -6.85
C LYS A 146 11.07 -1.59 -5.37
N ASP A 147 11.42 -0.45 -4.80
CA ASP A 147 11.93 -0.31 -3.42
C ASP A 147 10.91 0.35 -2.47
N ARG A 148 9.66 0.55 -2.90
CA ARG A 148 8.59 1.04 -2.03
C ARG A 148 8.38 0.08 -0.86
N ILE A 149 8.05 0.60 0.31
CA ILE A 149 7.70 -0.21 1.49
C ILE A 149 6.54 -1.16 1.18
N GLN A 150 5.61 -0.76 0.33
CA GLN A 150 4.53 -1.63 -0.15
C GLN A 150 5.09 -2.85 -0.87
N THR A 151 5.97 -2.67 -1.86
CA THR A 151 6.63 -3.77 -2.58
C THR A 151 7.40 -4.68 -1.64
N VAL A 152 8.18 -4.08 -0.73
CA VAL A 152 8.99 -4.81 0.27
C VAL A 152 8.11 -5.70 1.14
N VAL A 153 7.03 -5.15 1.73
CA VAL A 153 6.13 -5.88 2.63
C VAL A 153 5.31 -6.92 1.86
N TYR A 154 4.78 -6.55 0.70
CA TYR A 154 3.89 -7.43 -0.08
C TYR A 154 4.64 -8.66 -0.61
N MET A 155 5.82 -8.47 -1.19
CA MET A 155 6.62 -9.58 -1.71
C MET A 155 7.10 -10.50 -0.59
N PHE A 156 7.51 -9.93 0.55
CA PHE A 156 7.92 -10.70 1.72
C PHE A 156 6.76 -11.57 2.26
N LEU A 157 5.57 -10.98 2.46
CA LEU A 157 4.42 -11.71 2.97
C LEU A 157 3.83 -12.68 1.93
N ALA A 158 3.96 -12.43 0.64
CA ALA A 158 3.58 -13.40 -0.39
C ALA A 158 4.40 -14.70 -0.24
N LYS A 159 5.71 -14.60 0.03
CA LYS A 159 6.54 -15.79 0.28
C LYS A 159 6.26 -16.43 1.64
N GLU A 160 6.27 -15.66 2.72
CA GLU A 160 6.25 -16.20 4.09
C GLU A 160 4.84 -16.57 4.58
N ALA A 161 3.82 -15.82 4.18
CA ALA A 161 2.46 -16.03 4.67
C ALA A 161 1.60 -16.77 3.65
N VAL A 162 1.54 -16.29 2.38
CA VAL A 162 0.67 -16.91 1.36
C VAL A 162 1.12 -18.32 1.06
N CYS A 163 2.40 -18.56 0.81
CA CYS A 163 2.93 -19.92 0.57
C CYS A 163 2.61 -20.86 1.74
N LYS A 164 2.73 -20.37 2.98
CA LYS A 164 2.42 -21.18 4.17
C LYS A 164 0.92 -21.49 4.30
N ILE A 165 0.05 -20.49 4.08
CA ILE A 165 -1.42 -20.66 4.19
C ILE A 165 -1.93 -21.68 3.16
N PHE A 166 -1.42 -21.64 1.94
CA PHE A 166 -1.83 -22.51 0.84
C PHE A 166 -0.96 -23.76 0.69
N ASN A 167 -0.01 -24.00 1.62
CA ASN A 167 0.93 -25.13 1.59
C ASN A 167 1.68 -25.26 0.26
N LEU A 168 2.21 -24.13 -0.24
CA LEU A 168 2.89 -24.03 -1.54
C LEU A 168 4.40 -24.02 -1.34
N ASN A 169 5.10 -24.68 -2.24
CA ASN A 169 6.56 -24.60 -2.35
C ASN A 169 6.95 -23.87 -3.66
N ILE A 170 6.92 -22.55 -3.63
CA ILE A 170 7.17 -21.70 -4.81
C ILE A 170 8.53 -21.04 -4.68
N ASP A 171 9.34 -21.16 -5.73
CA ASP A 171 10.63 -20.47 -5.81
C ASP A 171 10.47 -18.95 -5.80
N TYR A 172 11.42 -18.23 -5.22
CA TYR A 172 11.39 -16.77 -5.17
C TYR A 172 11.19 -16.12 -6.55
N ASN A 173 11.84 -16.63 -7.58
CA ASN A 173 11.76 -16.10 -8.95
C ASN A 173 10.35 -16.26 -9.59
N ASN A 174 9.51 -17.10 -9.00
CA ASN A 174 8.15 -17.34 -9.44
C ASN A 174 7.11 -16.52 -8.63
N ILE A 175 7.57 -15.65 -7.75
CA ILE A 175 6.75 -14.67 -7.04
C ILE A 175 7.01 -13.30 -7.70
N LYS A 176 5.95 -12.66 -8.15
CA LYS A 176 6.02 -11.39 -8.87
C LYS A 176 5.03 -10.39 -8.32
N MET A 177 5.40 -9.12 -8.30
CA MET A 177 4.45 -8.04 -8.03
C MET A 177 4.26 -7.21 -9.29
N LYS A 178 3.01 -6.87 -9.58
CA LYS A 178 2.60 -6.14 -10.77
C LYS A 178 1.80 -4.90 -10.39
N TYR A 179 2.34 -3.74 -10.72
CA TYR A 179 1.63 -2.47 -10.63
C TYR A 179 0.96 -2.16 -11.96
N TYR A 180 -0.33 -1.88 -11.92
CA TYR A 180 -1.10 -1.60 -13.12
C TYR A 180 -1.87 -0.29 -13.02
N GLN A 181 -1.69 0.58 -14.01
CA GLN A 181 -2.37 1.86 -14.15
C GLN A 181 -3.24 1.85 -15.42
N PRO A 182 -4.56 1.64 -15.31
CA PRO A 182 -5.43 1.50 -16.48
C PRO A 182 -5.54 2.75 -17.36
N GLN A 183 -5.19 3.93 -16.80
CA GLN A 183 -5.21 5.21 -17.51
C GLN A 183 -3.99 5.45 -18.40
N TYR A 184 -2.89 4.72 -18.21
CA TYR A 184 -1.64 4.96 -18.96
C TYR A 184 -1.32 3.85 -19.95
N ASP A 185 -1.01 2.65 -19.47
CA ASP A 185 -0.51 1.57 -20.31
C ASP A 185 -1.41 0.32 -20.21
N ASP A 186 -1.26 -0.56 -21.18
CA ASP A 186 -1.89 -1.88 -21.15
C ASP A 186 -0.94 -2.94 -20.57
N ILE A 187 0.29 -2.57 -20.24
CA ILE A 187 1.33 -3.45 -19.69
C ILE A 187 1.64 -3.03 -18.26
N PRO A 188 1.53 -3.95 -17.27
CA PRO A 188 1.88 -3.68 -15.90
C PRO A 188 3.40 -3.54 -15.70
N ILE A 189 3.82 -2.79 -14.70
CA ILE A 189 5.20 -2.81 -14.22
C ILE A 189 5.38 -4.09 -13.40
N GLU A 190 6.24 -4.99 -13.86
CA GLU A 190 6.54 -6.25 -13.17
C GLU A 190 7.81 -6.11 -12.31
N ILE A 191 7.70 -6.45 -11.02
CA ILE A 191 8.81 -6.54 -10.08
C ILE A 191 9.13 -8.02 -9.88
N ILE A 192 10.35 -8.38 -10.22
CA ILE A 192 10.88 -9.75 -10.06
C ILE A 192 11.45 -9.89 -8.64
N TYR A 193 11.31 -11.10 -8.08
CA TYR A 193 11.78 -11.42 -6.74
C TYR A 193 12.88 -12.48 -6.80
N ASN A 194 13.77 -12.49 -5.80
CA ASN A 194 14.78 -13.50 -5.62
C ASN A 194 15.13 -13.64 -4.12
N GLU A 195 15.87 -14.67 -3.76
CA GLU A 195 16.23 -14.96 -2.38
C GLU A 195 17.01 -13.82 -1.71
N ARG A 196 17.96 -13.21 -2.42
CA ARG A 196 18.71 -12.06 -1.89
C ARG A 196 17.78 -10.88 -1.57
N GLN A 197 16.83 -10.60 -2.45
CA GLN A 197 15.84 -9.52 -2.23
C GLN A 197 14.93 -9.86 -1.06
N HIS A 198 14.58 -11.15 -0.89
CA HIS A 198 13.76 -11.62 0.24
C HIS A 198 14.45 -11.33 1.58
N GLU A 199 15.73 -11.70 1.72
CA GLU A 199 16.49 -11.45 2.95
C GLU A 199 16.68 -9.95 3.23
N LEU A 200 16.89 -9.15 2.20
CA LEU A 200 16.94 -7.69 2.32
C LEU A 200 15.59 -7.11 2.77
N ASN A 201 14.49 -7.60 2.22
CA ASN A 201 13.15 -7.17 2.60
C ASN A 201 12.86 -7.52 4.06
N LYS A 202 13.15 -8.75 4.48
CA LYS A 202 13.04 -9.20 5.87
C LYS A 202 13.82 -8.30 6.83
N SER A 203 15.10 -8.08 6.53
CA SER A 203 15.97 -7.24 7.35
C SER A 203 15.46 -5.80 7.45
N ASN A 204 14.96 -5.23 6.35
CA ASN A 204 14.39 -3.89 6.34
C ASN A 204 13.11 -3.80 7.19
N ILE A 205 12.22 -4.78 7.07
CA ILE A 205 10.98 -4.84 7.85
C ILE A 205 11.29 -4.90 9.34
N ILE A 206 12.16 -5.83 9.76
CA ILE A 206 12.58 -5.98 11.17
C ILE A 206 13.19 -4.67 11.67
N ARG A 207 14.11 -4.09 10.92
CA ARG A 207 14.74 -2.81 11.28
C ARG A 207 13.72 -1.70 11.52
N TYR A 208 12.72 -1.54 10.66
CA TYR A 208 11.69 -0.51 10.87
C TYR A 208 10.80 -0.82 12.07
N ILE A 209 10.43 -2.08 12.28
CA ILE A 209 9.67 -2.50 13.46
C ILE A 209 10.45 -2.17 14.74
N ASP A 210 11.74 -2.47 14.77
CA ASP A 210 12.61 -2.17 15.92
C ASP A 210 12.74 -0.66 16.15
N MET A 211 12.92 0.13 15.10
CA MET A 211 12.96 1.58 15.20
C MET A 211 11.65 2.14 15.77
N ILE A 212 10.50 1.66 15.29
CA ILE A 212 9.19 2.07 15.79
C ILE A 212 9.04 1.72 17.28
N ASN A 213 9.42 0.50 17.67
CA ASN A 213 9.30 0.03 19.06
C ASN A 213 10.22 0.76 20.04
N ASN A 214 11.41 1.16 19.58
CA ASN A 214 12.43 1.82 20.41
C ASN A 214 12.31 3.35 20.43
N THR A 215 11.41 3.93 19.63
CA THR A 215 11.19 5.38 19.61
C THR A 215 10.48 5.82 20.89
N ASN A 216 11.02 6.87 21.53
CA ASN A 216 10.37 7.50 22.67
C ASN A 216 9.32 8.52 22.21
N TYR A 217 8.05 8.12 22.22
CA TYR A 217 6.92 8.97 21.83
C TYR A 217 6.40 9.90 22.92
N GLU A 218 6.98 9.89 24.14
CA GLU A 218 6.57 10.76 25.25
C GLU A 218 7.30 12.11 25.25
N LYS A 219 8.35 12.23 24.43
CA LYS A 219 9.02 13.53 24.25
C LYS A 219 8.08 14.50 23.56
N ASN A 220 8.02 15.74 24.09
CA ASN A 220 7.16 16.83 23.60
C ASN A 220 7.27 17.03 22.09
N ASP A 221 6.17 17.45 21.47
CA ASP A 221 5.99 17.64 20.04
C ASP A 221 7.03 18.57 19.36
N ASN A 222 7.78 19.36 20.14
CA ASN A 222 8.90 20.17 19.68
C ASN A 222 10.21 19.40 19.45
N TYR A 223 10.25 18.09 19.76
CA TYR A 223 11.43 17.27 19.51
C TYR A 223 11.49 16.91 18.04
N LYS A 224 12.37 17.57 17.28
CA LYS A 224 12.73 17.16 15.92
C LYS A 224 13.39 15.80 16.01
N TYR A 225 12.69 14.74 15.61
CA TYR A 225 13.34 13.47 15.37
C TYR A 225 14.39 13.67 14.27
N GLU A 226 15.64 13.29 14.54
CA GLU A 226 16.78 13.49 13.62
C GLU A 226 16.57 12.86 12.22
N LEU A 227 15.57 11.99 12.08
CA LEU A 227 15.18 11.32 10.84
C LEU A 227 14.50 12.26 9.82
N ILE A 228 13.99 13.42 10.24
CA ILE A 228 13.34 14.36 9.32
C ILE A 228 14.40 15.29 8.74
N LYS A 229 15.09 14.80 7.71
CA LYS A 229 16.08 15.60 6.97
C LYS A 229 15.44 16.55 5.96
N ASN A 230 14.13 16.45 5.69
CA ASN A 230 13.50 17.20 4.62
C ASN A 230 12.15 17.79 5.05
N ASP A 231 12.08 19.12 5.15
CA ASP A 231 10.85 19.84 5.50
C ASP A 231 9.76 19.78 4.40
N LYS A 232 10.09 19.23 3.21
CA LYS A 232 9.12 19.06 2.12
C LYS A 232 7.91 18.25 2.53
N HIS A 233 8.10 17.16 3.29
CA HIS A 233 6.98 16.35 3.79
C HIS A 233 6.05 17.10 4.76
N CYS A 234 6.55 18.14 5.41
CA CYS A 234 5.77 18.93 6.37
C CYS A 234 4.75 19.83 5.69
N SER A 235 5.06 20.35 4.49
CA SER A 235 4.16 21.22 3.72
C SER A 235 2.86 20.50 3.33
N PHE A 236 2.89 19.16 3.25
CA PHE A 236 1.78 18.32 2.81
C PHE A 236 1.21 17.43 3.92
N CYS A 237 1.60 17.67 5.17
CA CYS A 237 1.21 16.81 6.28
C CYS A 237 -0.12 17.25 6.87
N GLU A 238 -1.09 16.33 6.97
CA GLU A 238 -2.38 16.58 7.61
C GLU A 238 -2.26 17.08 9.06
N PHE A 239 -1.14 16.81 9.75
CA PHE A 239 -0.87 17.24 11.11
C PHE A 239 0.02 18.49 11.22
N ASN A 240 0.27 19.18 10.11
CA ASN A 240 1.17 20.32 10.07
C ASN A 240 0.82 21.41 11.11
N LYS A 241 -0.45 21.79 11.21
CA LYS A 241 -0.90 22.78 12.21
C LYS A 241 -0.71 22.32 13.66
N LEU A 242 -0.84 21.02 13.93
CA LEU A 242 -0.54 20.47 15.27
C LEU A 242 0.96 20.53 15.59
N CYS A 243 1.80 20.45 14.56
CA CYS A 243 3.26 20.56 14.70
C CYS A 243 3.75 22.01 14.72
N ASN A 244 2.86 23.03 14.64
CA ASN A 244 3.21 24.45 14.49
C ASN A 244 4.18 24.71 13.32
N ARG A 245 3.95 24.04 12.20
CA ARG A 245 4.75 24.17 10.97
C ARG A 245 3.98 24.91 9.88
N GLN A 246 4.51 24.95 8.64
CA GLN A 246 3.93 25.69 7.52
C GLN A 246 2.54 25.19 7.12
N ASP A 247 1.77 25.99 6.40
CA ASP A 247 0.45 25.60 5.89
C ASP A 247 0.54 24.43 4.90
N VAL A 248 -0.49 23.60 4.90
CA VAL A 248 -0.58 22.44 3.98
C VAL A 248 -0.98 22.93 2.59
N VAL A 249 -0.25 22.50 1.56
CA VAL A 249 -0.58 22.74 0.15
C VAL A 249 -0.95 21.42 -0.50
N TYR A 250 -2.24 21.22 -0.72
CA TYR A 250 -2.78 19.94 -1.21
C TYR A 250 -2.49 19.68 -2.70
N SER A 251 -2.38 20.73 -3.52
CA SER A 251 -2.10 20.59 -4.96
C SER A 251 -0.80 19.87 -5.29
N MET A 252 0.11 19.79 -4.32
CA MET A 252 1.40 19.08 -4.46
C MET A 252 1.39 17.69 -3.85
N LEU A 253 0.28 17.25 -3.22
CA LEU A 253 0.17 15.92 -2.59
C LEU A 253 0.11 14.77 -3.61
N GLU A 254 -0.21 15.04 -4.86
CA GLU A 254 -0.36 14.02 -5.90
C GLU A 254 0.93 13.23 -6.18
N GLU A 255 2.10 13.83 -5.94
CA GLU A 255 3.39 13.14 -6.15
C GLU A 255 3.86 12.30 -4.94
N ASP A 256 3.51 12.69 -3.69
CA ASP A 256 4.04 12.08 -2.47
C ASP A 256 3.06 11.12 -1.75
N ILE A 257 1.76 11.15 -2.11
CA ILE A 257 0.72 10.34 -1.44
C ILE A 257 0.89 8.85 -1.71
N TYR A 258 1.40 8.52 -2.85
CA TYR A 258 1.56 7.15 -3.30
C TYR A 258 2.80 6.45 -2.72
N GLU A 259 3.60 7.16 -1.94
CA GLU A 259 4.61 6.58 -1.07
C GLU A 259 4.08 6.28 0.36
N CYS A 260 2.81 6.60 0.64
CA CYS A 260 2.19 6.36 1.95
C CYS A 260 1.38 5.09 1.99
#